data_b1784ba0c3a937dd12efb85789309acc
#
_entry.id   b1784ba0c3a937dd12efb85789309acc
#
_cell.length_a   1.000
_cell.length_b   1.000
_cell.length_c   1.000
_cell.angle_alpha   90.00
_cell.angle_beta   90.00
_cell.angle_gamma   90.00
#
_symmetry.space_group_name_H-M   'P 1'
#
loop_
_entity.id
_entity.type
_entity.pdbx_description
1 polymer ?
#
loop_
_entity_poly.entity_id
_entity_poly.type
_entity_poly.pdbx_seq_one_letter_code
_entity_poly.pdbx_strand_id
1 'polypeptide(L)'
;VLTRSVEPGNAVAASLQAVTLFTVAEDLGQLQLQVNVDEADVGAVRVGQKASFTVSAYPSRRYPARITRVAFGSTKTDNVVTYTTWMQVDNADLSLRPGMTAAATITATERTDVLLVPNTALRFTPVSAAAAPEAGASAQGGGGIVAQIMPRAPRSFSRGGSGNGKGPGQGARRQVWVLQDGKPQAMAVQVGISDGRMTEVSSEQLQPGMAVITDQRSSGARP
;
A
#
# COMPACT_ATOMS: atom_id res chain seq x y z
N VAL A 1 21.62 14.72 31.03
CA VAL A 1 22.83 14.44 30.25
C VAL A 1 22.65 13.17 29.46
N LEU A 2 22.81 13.23 28.14
CA LEU A 2 22.71 12.06 27.24
C LEU A 2 24.07 11.34 27.13
N THR A 3 25.12 12.09 26.87
CA THR A 3 26.46 11.56 26.73
C THR A 3 27.48 12.44 27.45
N ARG A 4 28.52 11.82 27.95
CA ARG A 4 29.73 12.47 28.51
C ARG A 4 30.91 12.03 27.66
N SER A 5 31.61 12.99 27.05
CA SER A 5 32.74 12.74 26.16
C SER A 5 34.11 12.95 26.81
N VAL A 6 34.15 13.34 28.10
CA VAL A 6 35.38 13.63 28.85
C VAL A 6 35.39 12.92 30.19
N GLU A 7 36.58 12.53 30.65
CA GLU A 7 36.78 11.96 31.96
C GLU A 7 37.42 13.01 32.92
N PRO A 8 37.20 12.88 34.25
CA PRO A 8 37.89 13.74 35.24
C PRO A 8 39.39 13.63 35.07
N GLY A 9 40.04 14.77 34.96
CA GLY A 9 41.51 14.84 34.75
C GLY A 9 41.94 15.02 33.29
N ASN A 10 41.01 14.93 32.32
CA ASN A 10 41.34 15.25 30.93
C ASN A 10 41.58 16.75 30.76
N ALA A 11 42.71 17.12 30.20
CA ALA A 11 43.00 18.50 29.83
C ALA A 11 42.21 18.86 28.57
N VAL A 12 41.36 19.89 28.65
CA VAL A 12 40.70 20.47 27.49
C VAL A 12 41.57 21.62 26.99
N ALA A 13 42.32 21.37 25.93
CA ALA A 13 43.09 22.43 25.29
C ALA A 13 42.14 23.37 24.56
N ALA A 14 42.35 24.67 24.71
CA ALA A 14 41.71 25.70 23.91
C ALA A 14 42.27 25.67 22.47
N SER A 15 41.99 24.59 21.74
CA SER A 15 42.26 24.48 20.31
C SER A 15 41.19 25.24 19.53
N LEU A 16 41.48 25.60 18.27
CA LEU A 16 40.59 26.33 17.39
C LEU A 16 39.25 25.59 17.09
N GLN A 17 39.11 24.36 17.60
CA GLN A 17 37.87 23.57 17.50
C GLN A 17 37.23 23.40 18.87
N ALA A 18 35.93 23.75 18.97
CA ALA A 18 35.18 23.52 20.19
C ALA A 18 34.99 22.00 20.41
N VAL A 19 35.46 21.51 21.56
CA VAL A 19 35.30 20.10 21.95
C VAL A 19 33.97 19.95 22.69
N THR A 20 33.13 19.02 22.21
CA THR A 20 31.88 18.68 22.90
C THR A 20 32.19 17.88 24.17
N LEU A 21 31.91 18.44 25.33
CA LEU A 21 32.15 17.79 26.62
C LEU A 21 30.98 16.93 27.06
N PHE A 22 29.75 17.46 26.91
CA PHE A 22 28.52 16.81 27.28
C PHE A 22 27.46 17.07 26.23
N THR A 23 26.56 16.09 25.99
CA THR A 23 25.34 16.29 25.28
C THR A 23 24.17 16.24 26.26
N VAL A 24 23.32 17.26 26.26
CA VAL A 24 22.20 17.40 27.18
C VAL A 24 20.91 17.47 26.35
N ALA A 25 19.90 16.71 26.74
CA ALA A 25 18.55 16.88 26.24
C ALA A 25 17.78 17.79 27.17
N GLU A 26 16.97 18.67 26.61
CA GLU A 26 16.09 19.55 27.36
C GLU A 26 14.90 18.77 27.92
N ASP A 27 14.25 17.99 27.06
CA ASP A 27 13.09 17.16 27.42
C ASP A 27 13.22 15.78 26.73
N LEU A 28 13.02 14.71 27.48
CA LEU A 28 12.98 13.35 26.98
C LEU A 28 11.54 12.85 26.77
N GLY A 29 10.54 13.61 27.27
CA GLY A 29 9.14 13.28 27.08
C GLY A 29 8.65 13.55 25.66
N GLN A 30 9.28 14.51 24.96
CA GLN A 30 8.98 14.83 23.58
C GLN A 30 10.16 14.48 22.68
N LEU A 31 9.96 13.48 21.84
CA LEU A 31 10.98 13.04 20.90
C LEU A 31 10.59 13.39 19.47
N GLN A 32 11.59 13.53 18.64
CA GLN A 32 11.44 13.66 17.21
C GLN A 32 12.00 12.43 16.51
N LEU A 33 11.16 11.75 15.75
CA LEU A 33 11.57 10.65 14.90
C LEU A 33 11.91 11.20 13.51
N GLN A 34 13.11 10.88 13.05
CA GLN A 34 13.58 11.20 11.71
C GLN A 34 13.50 9.95 10.85
N VAL A 35 12.77 10.03 9.73
CA VAL A 35 12.56 8.92 8.79
C VAL A 35 12.98 9.36 7.41
N ASN A 36 13.71 8.50 6.71
CA ASN A 36 14.05 8.71 5.31
C ASN A 36 12.99 8.04 4.44
N VAL A 37 12.27 8.84 3.67
CA VAL A 37 11.22 8.42 2.75
C VAL A 37 11.78 8.38 1.34
N ASP A 38 11.51 7.30 0.60
CA ASP A 38 11.95 7.13 -0.78
C ASP A 38 11.29 8.16 -1.71
N GLU A 39 11.99 8.52 -2.79
CA GLU A 39 11.48 9.45 -3.81
C GLU A 39 10.15 9.00 -4.41
N ALA A 40 9.95 7.70 -4.59
CA ALA A 40 8.71 7.14 -5.13
C ALA A 40 7.49 7.40 -4.22
N ASP A 41 7.70 7.47 -2.91
CA ASP A 41 6.64 7.56 -1.90
C ASP A 41 6.42 8.98 -1.38
N VAL A 42 7.42 9.87 -1.47
CA VAL A 42 7.35 11.21 -0.89
C VAL A 42 6.19 12.04 -1.43
N GLY A 43 5.79 11.78 -2.68
CA GLY A 43 4.64 12.43 -3.31
C GLY A 43 3.31 12.21 -2.58
N ALA A 44 3.16 11.11 -1.83
CA ALA A 44 1.98 10.78 -1.04
C ALA A 44 2.06 11.25 0.42
N VAL A 45 3.23 11.74 0.87
CA VAL A 45 3.46 12.16 2.26
C VAL A 45 3.11 13.64 2.45
N ARG A 46 2.34 13.94 3.49
CA ARG A 46 1.88 15.29 3.83
C ARG A 46 2.07 15.54 5.33
N VAL A 47 2.34 16.81 5.66
CA VAL A 47 2.35 17.28 7.06
C VAL A 47 0.99 17.04 7.70
N GLY A 48 0.99 16.57 8.95
CA GLY A 48 -0.22 16.27 9.73
C GLY A 48 -0.73 14.84 9.59
N GLN A 49 -0.21 14.04 8.64
CA GLN A 49 -0.59 12.64 8.51
C GLN A 49 -0.20 11.84 9.76
N LYS A 50 -1.05 10.85 10.06
CA LYS A 50 -0.79 9.88 11.11
C LYS A 50 0.25 8.86 10.61
N ALA A 51 1.14 8.48 11.49
CA ALA A 51 2.09 7.41 11.29
C ALA A 51 2.15 6.52 12.54
N SER A 52 2.61 5.31 12.37
CA SER A 52 2.96 4.43 13.47
C SER A 52 4.36 3.89 13.25
N PHE A 53 5.10 3.65 14.33
CA PHE A 53 6.43 3.07 14.22
C PHE A 53 6.66 2.02 15.30
N THR A 54 7.64 1.18 15.05
CA THR A 54 8.18 0.21 16.01
C THR A 54 9.68 0.46 16.14
N VAL A 55 10.21 0.24 17.33
CA VAL A 55 11.65 0.32 17.57
C VAL A 55 12.22 -1.09 17.76
N SER A 56 13.49 -1.28 17.39
CA SER A 56 14.15 -2.59 17.51
C SER A 56 14.19 -3.10 18.96
N ALA A 57 14.17 -2.20 19.95
CA ALA A 57 14.12 -2.56 21.34
C ALA A 57 12.76 -3.11 21.80
N TYR A 58 11.67 -2.72 21.13
CA TYR A 58 10.29 -3.13 21.46
C TYR A 58 9.52 -3.50 20.17
N PRO A 59 9.81 -4.63 19.53
CA PRO A 59 9.27 -4.97 18.21
C PRO A 59 7.76 -5.26 18.23
N SER A 60 7.20 -5.65 19.36
CA SER A 60 5.77 -5.91 19.53
C SER A 60 4.94 -4.67 19.86
N ARG A 61 5.58 -3.55 20.21
CA ARG A 61 4.91 -2.30 20.60
C ARG A 61 4.90 -1.32 19.45
N ARG A 62 3.72 -0.82 19.10
CA ARG A 62 3.53 0.25 18.13
C ARG A 62 3.33 1.58 18.83
N TYR A 63 4.06 2.57 18.39
CA TYR A 63 3.99 3.93 18.90
C TYR A 63 3.32 4.82 17.85
N PRO A 64 2.38 5.68 18.25
CA PRO A 64 1.80 6.65 17.35
C PRO A 64 2.78 7.80 17.09
N ALA A 65 2.76 8.32 15.88
CA ALA A 65 3.50 9.51 15.49
C ALA A 65 2.69 10.38 14.53
N ARG A 66 3.07 11.64 14.40
CA ARG A 66 2.46 12.59 13.48
C ARG A 66 3.54 13.32 12.71
N ILE A 67 3.38 13.42 11.39
CA ILE A 67 4.32 14.14 10.53
C ILE A 67 4.24 15.64 10.81
N THR A 68 5.36 16.24 11.16
CA THR A 68 5.49 17.68 11.42
C THR A 68 6.14 18.41 10.27
N ARG A 69 7.09 17.77 9.59
CA ARG A 69 7.82 18.38 8.48
C ARG A 69 8.31 17.33 7.50
N VAL A 70 8.30 17.67 6.22
CA VAL A 70 8.94 16.92 5.13
C VAL A 70 9.99 17.82 4.50
N ALA A 71 11.22 17.34 4.33
CA ALA A 71 12.26 18.11 3.66
C ALA A 71 11.94 18.31 2.19
N PHE A 72 12.25 19.49 1.66
CA PHE A 72 12.21 19.73 0.21
C PHE A 72 13.51 19.29 -0.48
N GLY A 73 14.62 19.30 0.26
CA GLY A 73 15.89 18.81 -0.24
C GLY A 73 16.03 17.30 -0.05
N SER A 74 16.51 16.61 -1.07
CA SER A 74 16.82 15.20 -1.01
C SER A 74 18.23 14.94 -0.49
N THR A 75 18.43 13.78 0.11
CA THR A 75 19.74 13.21 0.44
C THR A 75 19.97 11.99 -0.43
N LYS A 76 21.14 11.93 -1.08
CA LYS A 76 21.52 10.78 -1.90
C LYS A 76 22.57 9.97 -1.17
N THR A 77 22.26 8.72 -0.84
CA THR A 77 23.18 7.77 -0.22
C THR A 77 23.13 6.47 -1.03
N ASP A 78 24.28 5.96 -1.43
CA ASP A 78 24.40 4.70 -2.20
C ASP A 78 23.49 4.63 -3.44
N ASN A 79 23.38 5.75 -4.17
CA ASN A 79 22.46 5.94 -5.31
C ASN A 79 20.96 5.88 -4.98
N VAL A 80 20.57 5.84 -3.72
CA VAL A 80 19.16 5.96 -3.31
C VAL A 80 18.88 7.40 -2.93
N VAL A 81 17.83 7.96 -3.53
CA VAL A 81 17.36 9.31 -3.21
C VAL A 81 16.26 9.24 -2.17
N THR A 82 16.48 9.90 -1.04
CA THR A 82 15.51 9.93 0.06
C THR A 82 15.22 11.36 0.52
N TYR A 83 14.04 11.54 1.10
CA TYR A 83 13.61 12.82 1.68
C TYR A 83 13.40 12.64 3.18
N THR A 84 14.11 13.43 3.95
CA THR A 84 14.01 13.38 5.40
C THR A 84 12.67 13.91 5.86
N THR A 85 11.94 13.10 6.62
CA THR A 85 10.65 13.43 7.19
C THR A 85 10.74 13.39 8.72
N TRP A 86 10.28 14.43 9.39
CA TRP A 86 10.26 14.51 10.85
C TRP A 86 8.86 14.27 11.37
N MET A 87 8.79 13.47 12.42
CA MET A 87 7.56 13.12 13.09
C MET A 87 7.68 13.42 14.58
N GLN A 88 6.66 14.01 15.16
CA GLN A 88 6.57 14.19 16.60
C GLN A 88 6.11 12.90 17.25
N VAL A 89 6.75 12.53 18.34
CA VAL A 89 6.49 11.33 19.11
C VAL A 89 6.31 11.72 20.57
N ASP A 90 5.26 11.22 21.19
CA ASP A 90 5.02 11.33 22.62
C ASP A 90 5.76 10.18 23.34
N ASN A 91 6.60 10.53 24.31
CA ASN A 91 7.38 9.59 25.12
C ASN A 91 7.13 9.83 26.62
N ALA A 92 5.85 9.99 27.00
CA ALA A 92 5.49 10.28 28.39
C ALA A 92 5.94 9.17 29.36
N ASP A 93 6.05 7.94 28.88
CA ASP A 93 6.55 6.78 29.67
C ASP A 93 8.07 6.63 29.67
N LEU A 94 8.82 7.52 29.01
CA LEU A 94 10.27 7.53 28.90
C LEU A 94 10.87 6.19 28.41
N SER A 95 10.08 5.38 27.69
CA SER A 95 10.51 4.08 27.17
C SER A 95 11.44 4.22 25.95
N LEU A 96 11.28 5.29 25.19
CA LEU A 96 12.09 5.57 24.03
C LEU A 96 13.31 6.40 24.43
N ARG A 97 14.45 6.10 23.78
CA ARG A 97 15.70 6.83 23.99
C ARG A 97 16.22 7.40 22.68
N PRO A 98 16.83 8.59 22.71
CA PRO A 98 17.53 9.12 21.54
C PRO A 98 18.57 8.13 21.01
N GLY A 99 18.67 8.03 19.69
CA GLY A 99 19.58 7.09 19.03
C GLY A 99 19.00 5.70 18.74
N MET A 100 17.75 5.40 19.17
CA MET A 100 17.08 4.16 18.78
C MET A 100 16.71 4.15 17.30
N THR A 101 16.88 2.99 16.65
CA THR A 101 16.43 2.77 15.27
C THR A 101 14.98 2.34 15.25
N ALA A 102 14.22 2.92 14.33
CA ALA A 102 12.79 2.67 14.18
C ALA A 102 12.41 2.37 12.74
N ALA A 103 11.39 1.53 12.57
CA ALA A 103 10.69 1.33 11.31
C ALA A 103 9.31 1.98 11.39
N ALA A 104 9.05 2.94 10.49
CA ALA A 104 7.80 3.70 10.47
C ALA A 104 6.90 3.29 9.31
N THR A 105 5.60 3.27 9.58
CA THR A 105 4.54 3.10 8.59
C THR A 105 3.72 4.38 8.55
N ILE A 106 3.70 5.05 7.40
CA ILE A 106 2.93 6.29 7.18
C ILE A 106 1.61 5.93 6.52
N THR A 107 0.49 6.40 7.09
CA THR A 107 -0.83 6.22 6.51
C THR A 107 -1.06 7.31 5.46
N ALA A 108 -0.88 6.97 4.20
CA ALA A 108 -1.00 7.93 3.09
C ALA A 108 -2.45 8.38 2.86
N THR A 109 -3.40 7.46 2.98
CA THR A 109 -4.83 7.74 2.79
C THR A 109 -5.64 6.92 3.79
N GLU A 110 -6.54 7.59 4.51
CA GLU A 110 -7.50 6.96 5.41
C GLU A 110 -8.91 7.31 4.91
N ARG A 111 -9.76 6.30 4.78
CA ARG A 111 -11.18 6.49 4.48
C ARG A 111 -12.02 5.79 5.53
N THR A 112 -13.02 6.47 6.03
CA THR A 112 -14.00 5.97 6.99
C THR A 112 -15.30 5.69 6.27
N ASP A 113 -16.12 4.79 6.85
CA ASP A 113 -17.47 4.46 6.36
C ASP A 113 -17.52 3.93 4.92
N VAL A 114 -16.55 3.09 4.55
CA VAL A 114 -16.47 2.44 3.25
C VAL A 114 -16.76 0.94 3.35
N LEU A 115 -17.38 0.39 2.32
CA LEU A 115 -17.57 -1.06 2.21
C LEU A 115 -16.24 -1.71 1.83
N LEU A 116 -15.83 -2.70 2.62
CA LEU A 116 -14.62 -3.47 2.40
C LEU A 116 -14.95 -4.90 2.00
N VAL A 117 -14.29 -5.39 0.96
CA VAL A 117 -14.42 -6.75 0.47
C VAL A 117 -13.03 -7.42 0.44
N PRO A 118 -12.89 -8.68 0.89
CA PRO A 118 -11.63 -9.40 0.77
C PRO A 118 -11.15 -9.48 -0.68
N ASN A 119 -9.85 -9.31 -0.91
CA ASN A 119 -9.26 -9.34 -2.25
C ASN A 119 -9.50 -10.69 -2.97
N THR A 120 -9.68 -11.78 -2.22
CA THR A 120 -10.03 -13.10 -2.74
C THR A 120 -11.39 -13.08 -3.43
N ALA A 121 -12.37 -12.36 -2.90
CA ALA A 121 -13.71 -12.26 -3.48
C ALA A 121 -13.74 -11.51 -4.82
N LEU A 122 -12.84 -10.55 -5.01
CA LEU A 122 -12.69 -9.82 -6.28
C LEU A 122 -12.05 -10.66 -7.40
N ARG A 123 -11.42 -11.78 -7.04
CA ARG A 123 -10.79 -12.72 -7.98
C ARG A 123 -11.59 -14.00 -8.18
N PHE A 124 -12.61 -14.20 -7.36
CA PHE A 124 -13.44 -15.41 -7.41
C PHE A 124 -14.39 -15.37 -8.61
N THR A 125 -14.48 -16.49 -9.33
CA THR A 125 -15.48 -16.73 -10.38
C THR A 125 -16.02 -18.14 -10.17
N PRO A 126 -17.33 -18.32 -9.94
CA PRO A 126 -17.89 -19.65 -9.74
C PRO A 126 -17.75 -20.51 -11.02
N VAL A 127 -17.50 -21.79 -10.84
CA VAL A 127 -17.32 -22.74 -11.94
C VAL A 127 -18.54 -22.78 -12.87
N SER A 128 -19.74 -22.55 -12.32
CA SER A 128 -20.99 -22.47 -13.09
C SER A 128 -21.06 -21.25 -14.02
N ALA A 129 -20.38 -20.16 -13.70
CA ALA A 129 -20.30 -18.97 -14.54
C ALA A 129 -19.22 -19.03 -15.60
N ALA A 130 -18.16 -19.81 -15.36
CA ALA A 130 -17.09 -20.06 -16.32
C ALA A 130 -17.52 -21.00 -17.47
N ALA A 131 -18.64 -21.73 -17.29
CA ALA A 131 -19.20 -22.63 -18.28
C ALA A 131 -20.30 -22.01 -19.16
N ALA A 132 -20.66 -20.74 -18.95
CA ALA A 132 -21.57 -20.03 -19.83
C ALA A 132 -20.79 -19.57 -21.08
N PRO A 133 -21.10 -20.10 -22.30
CA PRO A 133 -20.54 -19.53 -23.51
C PRO A 133 -21.01 -18.08 -23.62
N GLU A 134 -20.10 -17.16 -23.94
CA GLU A 134 -20.47 -15.80 -24.33
C GLU A 134 -21.43 -15.87 -25.52
N ALA A 135 -22.72 -15.88 -25.26
CA ALA A 135 -23.75 -15.74 -26.26
C ALA A 135 -23.80 -14.25 -26.63
N GLY A 136 -23.09 -13.90 -27.71
CA GLY A 136 -23.23 -12.55 -28.22
C GLY A 136 -22.21 -12.12 -29.25
N ALA A 137 -21.90 -12.95 -30.24
CA ALA A 137 -21.44 -12.45 -31.53
C ALA A 137 -21.98 -13.35 -32.63
N SER A 138 -23.22 -13.11 -33.01
CA SER A 138 -23.79 -13.58 -34.27
C SER A 138 -23.03 -12.92 -35.43
N ALA A 139 -21.96 -13.58 -35.87
CA ALA A 139 -21.38 -13.27 -37.16
C ALA A 139 -22.21 -13.96 -38.23
N GLN A 140 -23.21 -13.27 -38.73
CA GLN A 140 -23.88 -13.53 -39.99
C GLN A 140 -22.91 -13.16 -41.10
N GLY A 141 -22.33 -14.15 -41.74
CA GLY A 141 -21.43 -13.97 -42.87
C GLY A 141 -21.30 -15.29 -43.65
N GLY A 142 -22.24 -15.52 -44.56
CA GLY A 142 -22.12 -16.54 -45.60
C GLY A 142 -20.91 -16.21 -46.48
N GLY A 143 -19.94 -17.09 -46.54
CA GLY A 143 -18.80 -16.99 -47.43
C GLY A 143 -18.49 -18.35 -48.04
N GLY A 144 -18.77 -18.46 -49.35
CA GLY A 144 -18.64 -19.67 -50.15
C GLY A 144 -17.21 -20.23 -50.23
N ILE A 145 -17.17 -21.44 -50.74
CA ILE A 145 -16.04 -22.36 -50.88
C ILE A 145 -14.82 -21.84 -51.66
N VAL A 146 -14.74 -20.55 -52.00
CA VAL A 146 -13.66 -19.95 -52.81
C VAL A 146 -12.49 -19.40 -51.95
N ALA A 147 -12.61 -19.37 -50.60
CA ALA A 147 -11.61 -18.81 -49.70
C ALA A 147 -10.42 -19.75 -49.34
N GLN A 148 -10.36 -20.93 -49.94
CA GLN A 148 -9.38 -21.96 -49.58
C GLN A 148 -8.14 -22.04 -50.47
N ILE A 149 -8.05 -21.18 -51.52
CA ILE A 149 -6.98 -21.28 -52.54
C ILE A 149 -6.03 -20.09 -52.55
N MET A 150 -6.15 -19.13 -51.62
CA MET A 150 -5.18 -18.04 -51.56
C MET A 150 -4.08 -18.28 -50.50
N PRO A 151 -2.77 -18.13 -50.87
CA PRO A 151 -1.67 -18.22 -49.92
C PRO A 151 -1.78 -17.07 -48.90
N ARG A 152 -1.84 -17.45 -47.61
CA ARG A 152 -1.81 -16.49 -46.50
C ARG A 152 -0.49 -15.75 -46.48
N ALA A 153 -0.54 -14.43 -46.61
CA ALA A 153 0.60 -13.55 -46.35
C ALA A 153 1.06 -13.71 -44.86
N PRO A 154 2.37 -13.61 -44.58
CA PRO A 154 2.87 -13.72 -43.21
C PRO A 154 2.27 -12.63 -42.32
N ARG A 155 1.63 -13.03 -41.24
CA ARG A 155 1.13 -12.13 -40.20
C ARG A 155 2.34 -11.43 -39.58
N SER A 156 2.52 -10.16 -39.89
CA SER A 156 3.37 -9.29 -39.12
C SER A 156 2.87 -9.29 -37.67
N PHE A 157 3.73 -9.71 -36.75
CA PHE A 157 3.51 -9.53 -35.32
C PHE A 157 3.46 -8.05 -35.00
N SER A 158 2.32 -7.44 -35.13
CA SER A 158 2.03 -6.15 -34.53
C SER A 158 1.98 -6.35 -33.02
N ARG A 159 3.08 -6.03 -32.37
CA ARG A 159 3.21 -5.93 -30.93
C ARG A 159 2.43 -4.70 -30.49
N GLY A 160 1.10 -4.84 -30.48
CA GLY A 160 0.19 -3.85 -29.94
C GLY A 160 0.29 -3.85 -28.43
N GLY A 161 1.24 -3.11 -27.91
CA GLY A 161 1.26 -2.69 -26.53
C GLY A 161 0.11 -1.70 -26.33
N SER A 162 -1.07 -2.19 -25.98
CA SER A 162 -2.14 -1.35 -25.44
C SER A 162 -1.83 -1.03 -23.98
N GLY A 163 -0.88 -0.14 -23.78
CA GLY A 163 -0.71 0.58 -22.53
C GLY A 163 -1.86 1.59 -22.39
N ASN A 164 -3.00 1.14 -21.92
CA ASN A 164 -4.05 2.04 -21.50
C ASN A 164 -3.67 2.60 -20.12
N GLY A 165 -2.86 3.65 -20.12
CA GLY A 165 -2.59 4.50 -18.96
C GLY A 165 -3.88 5.20 -18.56
N LYS A 166 -4.72 4.54 -17.77
CA LYS A 166 -5.80 5.19 -17.05
C LYS A 166 -5.19 5.91 -15.87
N GLY A 167 -5.30 7.25 -15.91
CA GLY A 167 -4.98 8.13 -14.82
C GLY A 167 -5.72 7.74 -13.51
N PRO A 168 -5.26 8.24 -12.35
CA PRO A 168 -5.83 7.93 -11.05
C PRO A 168 -7.20 8.59 -10.91
N GLY A 169 -8.29 7.85 -11.17
CA GLY A 169 -9.63 8.41 -10.99
C GLY A 169 -10.83 7.60 -11.43
N GLN A 170 -10.66 6.54 -12.22
CA GLN A 170 -11.80 5.68 -12.54
C GLN A 170 -11.57 4.30 -11.97
N GLY A 171 -12.25 3.98 -10.87
CA GLY A 171 -12.27 2.67 -10.26
C GLY A 171 -12.55 1.59 -11.30
N ALA A 172 -11.70 0.58 -11.39
CA ALA A 172 -11.93 -0.54 -12.30
C ALA A 172 -13.23 -1.22 -11.90
N ARG A 173 -14.17 -1.36 -12.84
CA ARG A 173 -15.39 -2.14 -12.61
C ARG A 173 -15.00 -3.60 -12.49
N ARG A 174 -15.36 -4.23 -11.39
CA ARG A 174 -15.20 -5.66 -11.14
C ARG A 174 -16.52 -6.25 -10.70
N GLN A 175 -16.60 -7.57 -10.67
CA GLN A 175 -17.75 -8.30 -10.17
C GLN A 175 -17.38 -8.97 -8.86
N VAL A 176 -18.31 -8.92 -7.91
CA VAL A 176 -18.23 -9.66 -6.65
C VAL A 176 -19.42 -10.61 -6.62
N TRP A 177 -19.19 -11.83 -6.16
CA TRP A 177 -20.23 -12.83 -6.04
C TRP A 177 -20.76 -12.85 -4.61
N VAL A 178 -22.06 -12.60 -4.48
CA VAL A 178 -22.77 -12.61 -3.21
C VAL A 178 -23.67 -13.83 -3.16
N LEU A 179 -23.77 -14.48 -2.02
CA LEU A 179 -24.66 -15.60 -1.81
C LEU A 179 -26.04 -15.07 -1.40
N GLN A 180 -27.04 -15.14 -2.30
CA GLN A 180 -28.44 -14.85 -2.02
C GLN A 180 -29.26 -16.12 -2.23
N ASP A 181 -30.06 -16.50 -1.25
CA ASP A 181 -30.94 -17.68 -1.29
C ASP A 181 -30.21 -18.98 -1.71
N GLY A 182 -28.95 -19.13 -1.28
CA GLY A 182 -28.12 -20.27 -1.63
C GLY A 182 -27.58 -20.29 -3.06
N LYS A 183 -27.78 -19.21 -3.85
CA LYS A 183 -27.32 -19.08 -5.23
C LYS A 183 -26.27 -17.96 -5.34
N PRO A 184 -25.17 -18.18 -6.09
CA PRO A 184 -24.20 -17.12 -6.36
C PRO A 184 -24.80 -16.10 -7.35
N GLN A 185 -24.86 -14.84 -6.94
CA GLN A 185 -25.31 -13.72 -7.75
C GLN A 185 -24.15 -12.75 -8.00
N ALA A 186 -23.90 -12.41 -9.25
CA ALA A 186 -22.86 -11.46 -9.62
C ALA A 186 -23.37 -10.03 -9.41
N MET A 187 -22.60 -9.24 -8.67
CA MET A 187 -22.85 -7.81 -8.47
C MET A 187 -21.68 -7.00 -9.02
N ALA A 188 -21.97 -6.01 -9.85
CA ALA A 188 -20.98 -5.08 -10.36
C ALA A 188 -20.57 -4.10 -9.24
N VAL A 189 -19.27 -3.95 -9.01
CA VAL A 189 -18.72 -3.05 -8.02
C VAL A 189 -17.64 -2.16 -8.65
N GLN A 190 -17.54 -0.94 -8.17
CA GLN A 190 -16.41 -0.08 -8.45
C GLN A 190 -15.36 -0.30 -7.36
N VAL A 191 -14.12 -0.56 -7.77
CA VAL A 191 -13.02 -0.86 -6.87
C VAL A 191 -12.27 0.43 -6.55
N GLY A 192 -12.14 0.73 -5.25
CA GLY A 192 -11.38 1.86 -4.71
C GLY A 192 -9.97 1.46 -4.26
N ILE A 193 -9.59 1.95 -3.08
CA ILE A 193 -8.26 1.74 -2.48
C ILE A 193 -8.19 0.35 -1.83
N SER A 194 -7.03 -0.27 -1.90
CA SER A 194 -6.75 -1.58 -1.28
C SER A 194 -5.61 -1.47 -0.27
N ASP A 195 -5.76 -2.16 0.86
CA ASP A 195 -4.71 -2.33 1.88
C ASP A 195 -3.89 -3.62 1.69
N GLY A 196 -4.09 -4.34 0.55
CA GLY A 196 -3.44 -5.61 0.27
C GLY A 196 -4.24 -6.84 0.72
N ARG A 197 -5.13 -6.74 1.71
CA ARG A 197 -6.03 -7.81 2.18
C ARG A 197 -7.49 -7.54 1.85
N MET A 198 -7.91 -6.32 2.09
CA MET A 198 -9.25 -5.82 1.80
C MET A 198 -9.17 -4.75 0.73
N THR A 199 -10.24 -4.58 -0.01
CA THR A 199 -10.36 -3.53 -1.02
C THR A 199 -11.69 -2.80 -0.82
N GLU A 200 -11.61 -1.48 -0.86
CA GLU A 200 -12.78 -0.61 -0.87
C GLU A 200 -13.59 -0.90 -2.13
N VAL A 201 -14.90 -1.07 -1.94
CA VAL A 201 -15.84 -1.23 -3.06
C VAL A 201 -17.04 -0.30 -2.87
N SER A 202 -17.51 0.24 -3.97
CA SER A 202 -18.77 0.99 -4.00
C SER A 202 -19.73 0.36 -4.99
N SER A 203 -20.97 0.15 -4.56
CA SER A 203 -22.06 -0.37 -5.39
C SER A 203 -23.39 0.05 -4.77
N GLU A 204 -24.38 0.32 -5.61
CA GLU A 204 -25.75 0.64 -5.16
C GLU A 204 -26.49 -0.59 -4.60
N GLN A 205 -26.02 -1.79 -4.98
CA GLN A 205 -26.66 -3.06 -4.64
C GLN A 205 -26.01 -3.79 -3.46
N LEU A 206 -24.78 -3.45 -3.11
CA LEU A 206 -24.03 -4.09 -2.03
C LEU A 206 -24.27 -3.38 -0.71
N GLN A 207 -24.81 -4.09 0.28
CA GLN A 207 -25.09 -3.57 1.61
C GLN A 207 -24.14 -4.18 2.65
N PRO A 208 -23.87 -3.47 3.77
CA PRO A 208 -23.13 -4.03 4.88
C PRO A 208 -23.78 -5.31 5.40
N GLY A 209 -22.98 -6.34 5.67
CA GLY A 209 -23.47 -7.62 6.20
C GLY A 209 -23.84 -8.67 5.15
N MET A 210 -23.83 -8.37 3.85
CA MET A 210 -24.02 -9.38 2.81
C MET A 210 -22.88 -10.37 2.75
N ALA A 211 -23.19 -11.67 2.60
CA ALA A 211 -22.20 -12.74 2.50
C ALA A 211 -21.56 -12.77 1.11
N VAL A 212 -20.27 -12.42 1.05
CA VAL A 212 -19.47 -12.42 -0.18
C VAL A 212 -18.74 -13.75 -0.33
N ILE A 213 -18.79 -14.34 -1.52
CA ILE A 213 -18.14 -15.63 -1.80
C ILE A 213 -16.65 -15.39 -2.08
N THR A 214 -15.80 -16.03 -1.29
CA THR A 214 -14.34 -15.93 -1.42
C THR A 214 -13.73 -17.19 -2.03
N ASP A 215 -14.42 -18.34 -1.92
CA ASP A 215 -13.96 -19.63 -2.39
C ASP A 215 -15.12 -20.59 -2.60
N GLN A 216 -14.92 -21.61 -3.43
CA GLN A 216 -15.89 -22.68 -3.70
C GLN A 216 -15.20 -24.03 -3.51
N ARG A 217 -15.66 -24.81 -2.55
CA ARG A 217 -15.22 -26.19 -2.39
C ARG A 217 -15.99 -27.09 -3.36
N SER A 218 -15.28 -27.79 -4.25
CA SER A 218 -15.89 -28.87 -5.05
C SER A 218 -16.24 -30.04 -4.12
N SER A 219 -17.50 -30.42 -4.06
CA SER A 219 -17.97 -31.57 -3.31
C SER A 219 -17.69 -32.90 -4.04
N GLY A 220 -16.44 -33.10 -4.46
CA GLY A 220 -16.06 -34.24 -5.27
C GLY A 220 -14.64 -34.70 -5.02
N ALA A 221 -14.38 -35.27 -3.84
CA ALA A 221 -13.39 -36.31 -3.59
C ALA A 221 -13.56 -36.80 -2.15
N ARG A 222 -14.41 -37.78 -1.97
CA ARG A 222 -14.22 -38.73 -0.85
C ARG A 222 -13.18 -39.74 -1.33
N PRO A 223 -12.15 -40.06 -0.51
CA PRO A 223 -11.28 -41.16 -0.76
C PRO A 223 -12.04 -42.49 -0.70
#